data_760224159ebec7c51df83bbb671b3a84
#
_entry.id   760224159ebec7c51df83bbb671b3a84
#
_cell.length_a   1.000
_cell.length_b   1.000
_cell.length_c   1.000
_cell.angle_alpha   90.00
_cell.angle_beta   90.00
_cell.angle_gamma   90.00
#
_symmetry.space_group_name_H-M   'P 1'
#
loop_
_entity.id
_entity.type
_entity.pdbx_description
1 polymer ?
#
loop_
_entity_poly.entity_id
_entity_poly.type
_entity_poly.pdbx_seq_one_letter_code
_entity_poly.pdbx_strand_id
1 'polypeptide(L)'
;MAIAFWRRFIVQPLCLLALSTIWEGFQQQPVFATTDSICPTQIGPAIAQILQAEVSPTTTPQAGERSSTNRSGFARARWGILIQTLASKNAKGETLYAQDGDRYFLPASNAKLLTTAAALHKLSPQFRIRTSVYRDTGTKPVKLRLMGRGDPSLTDQELGLLAQQLRSQGIQSISQLLGDESYFRGPVPNPQWEWGDIQAGYGAPVNSLILNQNAIGLQLWPQAVGQPLRVQWDDPAEARRWRIDNQSVTVGGTEDEFVEVGRDLSQPLLRVQGQLRVGGLPEPVAVAIADPSQNFLRRFQRALAAQQIRVGKTLVTHTPTPTADPEIAAIESPPLSTLLIETNRESNNLYAEAILRSLGAQAEASLKQAADLSTAEQGLAVVHQTLTELGVEPGSYVLADGSGLSRHNLVSPAALVQTLQAIAQLPEAEIYRASLPVAGVSGTLQGRFRDTPAQGRLQAKTGTLSGISALSGYLNPPNYQPLVFSIIVNQSPQPTSTLRQTIDEIALTLTKLRSCSRSRF
;
A
#
# COMPACT_ATOMS: atom_id res chain seq x y z
N MET A 1 -15.09 -0.46 8.51
CA MET A 1 -13.92 -0.74 9.36
C MET A 1 -12.61 -0.65 8.56
N ALA A 2 -12.37 0.49 7.91
CA ALA A 2 -11.16 0.77 7.13
C ALA A 2 -10.48 2.08 7.61
N ILE A 3 -10.48 2.36 8.89
CA ILE A 3 -10.37 3.72 9.46
C ILE A 3 -8.96 4.10 9.94
N ALA A 4 -7.97 3.22 9.86
CA ALA A 4 -6.66 3.50 10.48
C ALA A 4 -5.53 3.92 9.51
N PHE A 5 -5.77 4.07 8.21
CA PHE A 5 -4.66 4.12 7.24
C PHE A 5 -4.24 5.51 6.74
N TRP A 6 -4.98 6.59 7.04
CA TRP A 6 -4.74 7.90 6.40
C TRP A 6 -4.18 8.99 7.31
N ARG A 7 -3.54 8.67 8.41
CA ARG A 7 -3.03 9.70 9.35
C ARG A 7 -1.86 10.55 8.88
N ARG A 8 -1.36 10.47 7.62
CA ARG A 8 -0.20 11.26 7.17
C ARG A 8 -0.27 11.62 5.69
N PHE A 9 -1.01 12.65 5.34
CA PHE A 9 -0.74 13.48 4.17
C PHE A 9 -0.82 14.97 4.55
N ILE A 10 0.05 15.41 5.46
CA ILE A 10 0.39 16.82 5.58
C ILE A 10 1.80 16.95 5.01
N VAL A 11 1.90 17.53 3.82
CA VAL A 11 3.16 17.93 3.19
C VAL A 11 3.76 19.04 4.04
N GLN A 12 4.83 18.75 4.80
CA GLN A 12 5.72 19.77 5.32
C GLN A 12 6.83 20.02 4.30
N PRO A 13 7.16 21.29 3.96
CA PRO A 13 8.29 21.59 3.10
C PRO A 13 9.60 21.29 3.85
N LEU A 14 10.46 20.47 3.26
CA LEU A 14 11.83 20.23 3.71
C LEU A 14 12.66 21.51 3.51
N CYS A 15 13.00 22.21 4.59
CA CYS A 15 14.16 23.09 4.65
C CYS A 15 15.42 22.27 4.86
N LEU A 16 16.25 22.17 3.83
CA LEU A 16 17.63 21.68 3.92
C LEU A 16 18.50 22.76 4.63
N LEU A 17 18.97 22.43 5.81
CA LEU A 17 20.19 23.06 6.37
C LEU A 17 21.09 21.96 6.89
N ALA A 18 22.21 21.79 6.20
CA ALA A 18 23.32 20.95 6.62
C ALA A 18 24.04 21.62 7.79
N LEU A 19 24.22 20.89 8.89
CA LEU A 19 25.28 21.12 9.84
C LEU A 19 25.78 19.77 10.39
N SER A 20 26.99 19.47 10.01
CA SER A 20 27.82 18.38 10.50
C SER A 20 28.25 18.64 11.95
N THR A 21 27.86 17.76 12.88
CA THR A 21 28.64 17.53 14.10
C THR A 21 28.52 16.05 14.45
N ILE A 22 29.65 15.39 14.37
CA ILE A 22 29.90 14.03 14.85
C ILE A 22 29.75 14.05 16.37
N TRP A 23 28.75 13.35 16.87
CA TRP A 23 28.70 12.98 18.29
C TRP A 23 28.53 11.46 18.38
N GLU A 24 29.64 10.79 18.69
CA GLU A 24 29.65 9.39 19.11
C GLU A 24 29.00 9.30 20.49
N GLY A 25 27.69 9.13 20.50
CA GLY A 25 26.95 8.74 21.68
C GLY A 25 26.64 7.24 21.59
N PHE A 26 27.37 6.43 22.35
CA PHE A 26 26.96 5.06 22.67
C PHE A 26 25.54 5.10 23.25
N GLN A 27 24.53 4.89 22.43
CA GLN A 27 23.18 4.59 22.90
C GLN A 27 23.21 3.15 23.46
N GLN A 28 23.30 3.04 24.79
CA GLN A 28 22.95 1.81 25.49
C GLN A 28 21.49 1.49 25.13
N GLN A 29 21.30 0.45 24.31
CA GLN A 29 19.97 -0.10 24.07
C GLN A 29 19.42 -0.59 25.41
N PRO A 30 18.15 -0.34 25.74
CA PRO A 30 17.56 -0.86 26.94
C PRO A 30 17.67 -2.40 26.94
N VAL A 31 18.33 -2.93 27.97
CA VAL A 31 18.41 -4.38 28.18
C VAL A 31 17.06 -4.80 28.75
N PHE A 32 16.16 -5.26 27.90
CA PHE A 32 14.95 -5.91 28.35
C PHE A 32 15.32 -7.24 29.03
N ALA A 33 14.99 -7.35 30.30
CA ALA A 33 15.16 -8.61 31.04
C ALA A 33 14.24 -9.69 30.39
N THR A 34 14.85 -10.62 29.66
CA THR A 34 14.14 -11.74 29.04
C THR A 34 13.90 -12.82 30.09
N THR A 35 12.78 -12.75 30.82
CA THR A 35 12.48 -13.68 31.90
C THR A 35 12.06 -15.08 31.42
N ASP A 36 11.70 -15.30 30.14
CA ASP A 36 11.29 -16.60 29.61
C ASP A 36 11.83 -16.85 28.20
N SER A 37 13.08 -17.29 28.11
CA SER A 37 13.63 -17.73 26.82
C SER A 37 13.14 -19.13 26.44
N ILE A 38 12.82 -19.33 25.14
CA ILE A 38 12.29 -20.61 24.63
C ILE A 38 13.25 -21.27 23.63
N CYS A 39 13.24 -22.60 23.59
CA CYS A 39 13.91 -23.36 22.54
C CYS A 39 13.03 -23.48 21.29
N PRO A 40 13.59 -23.71 20.09
CA PRO A 40 12.81 -23.91 18.88
C PRO A 40 11.70 -24.97 19.00
N THR A 41 11.93 -26.06 19.74
CA THR A 41 10.94 -27.11 20.00
C THR A 41 9.72 -26.65 20.81
N GLN A 42 9.80 -25.50 21.48
CA GLN A 42 8.73 -24.94 22.29
C GLN A 42 7.85 -23.94 21.53
N ILE A 43 8.22 -23.57 20.28
CA ILE A 43 7.43 -22.63 19.46
C ILE A 43 6.01 -23.14 19.24
N GLY A 44 5.85 -24.38 18.81
CA GLY A 44 4.53 -24.98 18.54
C GLY A 44 3.60 -24.96 19.75
N PRO A 45 4.01 -25.49 20.92
CA PRO A 45 3.24 -25.38 22.16
C PRO A 45 2.89 -23.92 22.54
N ALA A 46 3.83 -23.00 22.42
CA ALA A 46 3.59 -21.58 22.77
C ALA A 46 2.57 -20.93 21.82
N ILE A 47 2.66 -21.17 20.51
CA ILE A 47 1.68 -20.68 19.54
C ILE A 47 0.30 -21.32 19.80
N ALA A 48 0.25 -22.63 20.05
CA ALA A 48 -1.01 -23.31 20.37
C ALA A 48 -1.68 -22.71 21.62
N GLN A 49 -0.89 -22.37 22.64
CA GLN A 49 -1.39 -21.69 23.84
C GLN A 49 -1.97 -20.31 23.50
N ILE A 50 -1.30 -19.49 22.68
CA ILE A 50 -1.78 -18.17 22.24
C ILE A 50 -3.11 -18.31 21.47
N LEU A 51 -3.21 -19.27 20.55
CA LEU A 51 -4.40 -19.49 19.73
C LEU A 51 -5.58 -20.07 20.54
N GLN A 52 -5.31 -20.72 21.66
CA GLN A 52 -6.32 -21.27 22.58
C GLN A 52 -6.63 -20.33 23.74
N ALA A 53 -5.72 -19.40 24.06
CA ALA A 53 -5.88 -18.51 25.19
C ALA A 53 -7.14 -17.66 25.02
N GLU A 54 -7.85 -17.56 26.13
CA GLU A 54 -8.97 -16.65 26.26
C GLU A 54 -8.43 -15.22 26.33
N VAL A 55 -8.77 -14.36 25.36
CA VAL A 55 -8.53 -12.92 25.47
C VAL A 55 -9.38 -12.39 26.62
N SER A 56 -8.80 -12.22 27.79
CA SER A 56 -9.48 -11.58 28.92
C SER A 56 -9.71 -10.11 28.57
N PRO A 57 -10.93 -9.58 28.66
CA PRO A 57 -11.18 -8.16 28.47
C PRO A 57 -10.44 -7.39 29.58
N THR A 58 -9.49 -6.54 29.19
CA THR A 58 -8.74 -5.66 30.11
C THR A 58 -9.55 -4.45 30.59
N THR A 59 -10.85 -4.40 30.30
CA THR A 59 -11.78 -3.37 30.79
C THR A 59 -13.04 -4.03 31.31
N THR A 60 -13.44 -3.67 32.52
CA THR A 60 -14.71 -4.05 33.13
C THR A 60 -15.87 -3.62 32.23
N PRO A 61 -16.76 -4.52 31.78
CA PRO A 61 -17.90 -4.13 30.94
C PRO A 61 -18.80 -3.21 31.73
N GLN A 62 -19.07 -2.01 31.22
CA GLN A 62 -20.17 -1.21 31.72
C GLN A 62 -21.49 -1.86 31.31
N ALA A 63 -22.42 -1.89 32.24
CA ALA A 63 -23.72 -2.53 32.12
C ALA A 63 -24.51 -1.95 30.93
N GLY A 64 -24.68 -2.73 29.85
CA GLY A 64 -25.47 -2.36 28.66
C GLY A 64 -24.98 -2.96 27.36
N GLU A 65 -23.73 -3.38 27.27
CA GLU A 65 -23.21 -4.00 26.04
C GLU A 65 -23.56 -5.49 25.95
N ARG A 66 -24.38 -5.83 24.95
CA ARG A 66 -24.47 -7.23 24.46
C ARG A 66 -23.24 -7.56 23.63
N SER A 67 -22.06 -7.46 24.22
CA SER A 67 -20.82 -7.99 23.63
C SER A 67 -20.65 -9.43 24.10
N SER A 68 -21.36 -10.34 23.47
CA SER A 68 -20.93 -11.74 23.48
C SER A 68 -19.69 -11.84 22.57
N THR A 69 -18.52 -11.49 23.07
CA THR A 69 -17.24 -11.88 22.48
C THR A 69 -17.14 -13.39 22.60
N ASN A 70 -17.86 -14.07 21.70
CA ASN A 70 -17.91 -15.51 21.64
C ASN A 70 -16.59 -16.02 21.07
N ARG A 71 -15.67 -16.42 21.92
CA ARG A 71 -14.31 -16.93 21.65
C ARG A 71 -14.25 -18.17 20.79
N SER A 72 -15.38 -18.80 20.52
CA SER A 72 -15.49 -19.86 19.50
C SER A 72 -15.04 -19.39 18.10
N GLY A 73 -14.91 -18.07 17.87
CA GLY A 73 -14.47 -17.49 16.61
C GLY A 73 -13.00 -17.78 16.25
N PHE A 74 -12.07 -17.87 17.22
CA PHE A 74 -10.67 -18.22 16.94
C PHE A 74 -10.52 -19.70 16.58
N ALA A 75 -11.23 -20.59 17.26
CA ALA A 75 -11.21 -22.02 16.97
C ALA A 75 -11.74 -22.36 15.58
N ARG A 76 -12.54 -21.48 14.97
CA ARG A 76 -13.10 -21.63 13.62
C ARG A 76 -12.38 -20.80 12.56
N ALA A 77 -11.53 -19.84 12.95
CA ALA A 77 -10.69 -19.09 12.03
C ALA A 77 -9.59 -20.00 11.46
N ARG A 78 -9.19 -19.73 10.22
CA ARG A 78 -8.08 -20.45 9.59
C ARG A 78 -6.79 -19.69 9.84
N TRP A 79 -5.79 -20.38 10.38
CA TRP A 79 -4.45 -19.86 10.62
C TRP A 79 -3.45 -20.55 9.72
N GLY A 80 -2.74 -19.75 8.89
CA GLY A 80 -1.59 -20.18 8.11
C GLY A 80 -0.32 -19.55 8.71
N ILE A 81 0.58 -20.38 9.17
CA ILE A 81 1.81 -19.92 9.84
C ILE A 81 2.99 -20.71 9.30
N LEU A 82 4.03 -20.01 8.87
CA LEU A 82 5.32 -20.60 8.55
C LEU A 82 6.43 -19.73 9.12
N ILE A 83 7.32 -20.35 9.90
CA ILE A 83 8.46 -19.70 10.54
C ILE A 83 9.71 -20.49 10.16
N GLN A 84 10.68 -19.82 9.55
CA GLN A 84 11.96 -20.40 9.16
C GLN A 84 13.11 -19.53 9.63
N THR A 85 14.29 -20.13 9.79
CA THR A 85 15.52 -19.35 9.88
C THR A 85 15.81 -18.72 8.53
N LEU A 86 16.40 -17.53 8.53
CA LEU A 86 16.80 -16.89 7.28
C LEU A 86 17.96 -17.69 6.66
N ALA A 87 17.80 -18.08 5.39
CA ALA A 87 18.84 -18.75 4.64
C ALA A 87 20.10 -17.86 4.49
N SER A 88 21.25 -18.48 4.44
CA SER A 88 22.52 -17.84 4.12
C SER A 88 23.14 -18.50 2.89
N LYS A 89 24.23 -17.94 2.37
CA LYS A 89 24.97 -18.55 1.24
C LYS A 89 25.37 -20.01 1.47
N ASN A 90 25.56 -20.40 2.75
CA ASN A 90 26.08 -21.72 3.13
C ASN A 90 25.03 -22.63 3.81
N ALA A 91 23.82 -22.16 4.07
CA ALA A 91 22.78 -22.92 4.77
C ALA A 91 21.39 -22.58 4.27
N LYS A 92 20.61 -23.60 3.95
CA LYS A 92 19.16 -23.45 3.70
C LYS A 92 18.45 -23.04 4.99
N GLY A 93 17.35 -22.28 4.86
CA GLY A 93 16.49 -21.98 6.00
C GLY A 93 15.88 -23.26 6.61
N GLU A 94 15.98 -23.36 7.94
CA GLU A 94 15.39 -24.47 8.71
C GLU A 94 13.95 -24.07 9.11
N THR A 95 12.98 -24.96 8.91
CA THR A 95 11.61 -24.75 9.38
C THR A 95 11.53 -25.00 10.88
N LEU A 96 11.17 -23.96 11.62
CA LEU A 96 10.98 -24.02 13.08
C LEU A 96 9.54 -24.31 13.47
N TYR A 97 8.59 -23.85 12.67
CA TYR A 97 7.17 -24.12 12.86
C TYR A 97 6.40 -23.97 11.54
N ALA A 98 5.44 -24.86 11.31
CA ALA A 98 4.51 -24.78 10.19
C ALA A 98 3.11 -25.24 10.63
N GLN A 99 2.10 -24.45 10.29
CA GLN A 99 0.67 -24.78 10.39
C GLN A 99 -0.01 -24.28 9.13
N ASP A 100 -0.62 -25.18 8.35
CA ASP A 100 -1.24 -24.85 7.05
C ASP A 100 -0.32 -23.99 6.14
N GLY A 101 1.01 -24.19 6.23
CA GLY A 101 2.00 -23.37 5.56
C GLY A 101 1.95 -23.42 4.03
N ASP A 102 1.41 -24.49 3.46
CA ASP A 102 1.22 -24.75 2.03
C ASP A 102 -0.21 -24.48 1.53
N ARG A 103 -1.13 -24.15 2.44
CA ARG A 103 -2.54 -23.89 2.10
C ARG A 103 -2.74 -22.46 1.63
N TYR A 104 -3.75 -22.27 0.78
CA TYR A 104 -4.15 -20.95 0.30
C TYR A 104 -4.89 -20.12 1.34
N PHE A 105 -4.52 -18.86 1.42
CA PHE A 105 -5.17 -17.81 2.20
C PHE A 105 -5.36 -16.56 1.36
N LEU A 106 -6.30 -15.75 1.72
CA LEU A 106 -6.40 -14.37 1.26
C LEU A 106 -5.30 -13.56 1.95
N PRO A 107 -4.30 -13.05 1.20
CA PRO A 107 -3.11 -12.45 1.79
C PRO A 107 -3.33 -11.01 2.24
N ALA A 108 -4.42 -10.36 1.79
CA ALA A 108 -4.56 -8.92 1.84
C ALA A 108 -3.28 -8.25 1.29
N SER A 109 -2.87 -7.11 1.84
CA SER A 109 -1.69 -6.38 1.34
C SER A 109 -0.35 -7.14 1.44
N ASN A 110 -0.30 -8.37 1.98
CA ASN A 110 0.91 -9.18 1.90
C ASN A 110 1.19 -9.65 0.46
N ALA A 111 0.19 -9.62 -0.44
CA ALA A 111 0.41 -9.82 -1.88
C ALA A 111 1.44 -8.84 -2.47
N LYS A 112 1.54 -7.62 -1.91
CA LYS A 112 2.54 -6.62 -2.32
C LYS A 112 3.98 -7.13 -2.20
N LEU A 113 4.25 -8.07 -1.29
CA LEU A 113 5.57 -8.68 -1.16
C LEU A 113 5.98 -9.39 -2.47
N LEU A 114 5.05 -10.08 -3.13
CA LEU A 114 5.29 -10.77 -4.38
C LEU A 114 5.49 -9.76 -5.54
N THR A 115 4.56 -8.81 -5.65
CA THR A 115 4.59 -7.78 -6.70
C THR A 115 5.86 -6.94 -6.63
N THR A 116 6.24 -6.48 -5.44
CA THR A 116 7.39 -5.59 -5.24
C THR A 116 8.73 -6.31 -5.36
N ALA A 117 8.78 -7.59 -4.98
CA ALA A 117 9.96 -8.44 -5.21
C ALA A 117 10.23 -8.62 -6.70
N ALA A 118 9.20 -8.98 -7.48
CA ALA A 118 9.32 -9.12 -8.92
C ALA A 118 9.69 -7.79 -9.60
N ALA A 119 9.08 -6.68 -9.17
CA ALA A 119 9.36 -5.36 -9.72
C ALA A 119 10.81 -4.92 -9.47
N LEU A 120 11.29 -5.08 -8.25
CA LEU A 120 12.66 -4.70 -7.90
C LEU A 120 13.70 -5.49 -8.71
N HIS A 121 13.45 -6.79 -8.90
CA HIS A 121 14.33 -7.67 -9.67
C HIS A 121 14.32 -7.37 -11.18
N LYS A 122 13.14 -7.10 -11.78
CA LYS A 122 13.00 -6.92 -13.23
C LYS A 122 13.26 -5.49 -13.70
N LEU A 123 12.82 -4.47 -12.95
CA LEU A 123 12.91 -3.06 -13.37
C LEU A 123 14.17 -2.36 -12.86
N SER A 124 14.90 -2.92 -11.91
CA SER A 124 16.01 -2.33 -11.16
C SER A 124 15.59 -1.23 -10.15
N PRO A 125 16.40 -0.99 -9.10
CA PRO A 125 16.11 0.05 -8.10
C PRO A 125 16.04 1.49 -8.66
N GLN A 126 16.72 1.74 -9.78
CA GLN A 126 16.85 3.07 -10.41
C GLN A 126 15.75 3.37 -11.44
N PHE A 127 14.91 2.39 -11.76
CA PHE A 127 13.80 2.59 -12.71
C PHE A 127 12.94 3.79 -12.31
N ARG A 128 12.59 4.61 -13.31
CA ARG A 128 11.74 5.80 -13.15
C ARG A 128 10.61 5.79 -14.15
N ILE A 129 9.48 6.31 -13.76
CA ILE A 129 8.31 6.49 -14.63
C ILE A 129 8.36 7.92 -15.16
N ARG A 130 8.30 8.06 -16.50
CA ARG A 130 8.44 9.36 -17.17
C ARG A 130 7.10 9.82 -17.72
N THR A 131 6.71 11.06 -17.39
CA THR A 131 5.58 11.77 -18.00
C THR A 131 6.12 12.80 -18.98
N SER A 132 5.68 12.74 -20.24
CA SER A 132 6.27 13.47 -21.36
C SER A 132 5.26 14.36 -22.09
N VAL A 133 5.69 15.52 -22.56
CA VAL A 133 4.91 16.40 -23.44
C VAL A 133 5.59 16.49 -24.80
N TYR A 134 4.87 16.09 -25.83
CA TYR A 134 5.31 16.12 -27.23
C TYR A 134 4.63 17.26 -27.97
N ARG A 135 5.33 17.87 -28.92
CA ARG A 135 4.81 18.93 -29.77
C ARG A 135 4.61 18.43 -31.19
N ASP A 136 3.38 18.49 -31.69
CA ASP A 136 3.07 18.27 -33.10
C ASP A 136 3.74 19.38 -33.94
N THR A 137 4.76 19.01 -34.72
CA THR A 137 5.56 19.93 -35.54
C THR A 137 4.90 20.29 -36.86
N GLY A 138 3.93 19.50 -37.32
CA GLY A 138 3.22 19.68 -38.58
C GLY A 138 2.09 20.71 -38.54
N THR A 139 1.74 21.26 -37.35
CA THR A 139 0.54 22.09 -37.18
C THR A 139 0.79 23.48 -36.61
N LYS A 140 0.12 24.45 -37.21
CA LYS A 140 -0.15 25.77 -36.61
C LYS A 140 -1.65 25.98 -36.60
N PRO A 141 -2.27 26.28 -35.45
CA PRO A 141 -1.67 26.62 -34.13
C PRO A 141 -1.14 25.39 -33.37
N VAL A 142 -0.34 25.62 -32.32
CA VAL A 142 0.38 24.60 -31.53
C VAL A 142 -0.57 23.56 -30.95
N LYS A 143 -0.28 22.28 -31.21
CA LYS A 143 -0.89 21.15 -30.53
C LYS A 143 0.14 20.43 -29.67
N LEU A 144 -0.28 20.00 -28.49
CA LEU A 144 0.56 19.23 -27.58
C LEU A 144 -0.11 17.91 -27.21
N ARG A 145 0.71 16.86 -27.08
CA ARG A 145 0.31 15.58 -26.54
C ARG A 145 1.06 15.32 -25.24
N LEU A 146 0.34 15.18 -24.16
CA LEU A 146 0.83 14.79 -22.84
C LEU A 146 0.62 13.28 -22.69
N MET A 147 1.73 12.53 -22.63
CA MET A 147 1.73 11.09 -22.47
C MET A 147 2.06 10.72 -21.02
N GLY A 148 1.08 10.16 -20.31
CA GLY A 148 1.27 9.55 -19.01
C GLY A 148 1.75 8.10 -19.12
N ARG A 149 2.54 7.67 -18.14
CA ARG A 149 2.97 6.26 -18.01
C ARG A 149 2.67 5.69 -16.63
N GLY A 150 1.71 6.29 -15.91
CA GLY A 150 1.21 5.79 -14.65
C GLY A 150 2.12 6.09 -13.46
N ASP A 151 2.74 7.25 -13.40
CA ASP A 151 3.49 7.69 -12.23
C ASP A 151 2.56 7.94 -11.04
N PRO A 152 2.59 7.10 -9.98
CA PRO A 152 1.70 7.22 -8.85
C PRO A 152 2.09 8.37 -7.90
N SER A 153 3.30 8.91 -8.06
CA SER A 153 3.85 9.97 -7.20
C SER A 153 3.56 11.37 -7.72
N LEU A 154 3.02 11.50 -8.96
CA LEU A 154 2.80 12.79 -9.60
C LEU A 154 1.73 13.61 -8.86
N THR A 155 2.06 14.87 -8.57
CA THR A 155 1.19 15.83 -7.88
C THR A 155 0.96 17.11 -8.69
N ASP A 156 0.14 18.01 -8.19
CA ASP A 156 -0.05 19.34 -8.79
C ASP A 156 1.25 20.15 -8.86
N GLN A 157 2.22 19.90 -7.96
CA GLN A 157 3.52 20.56 -7.98
C GLN A 157 4.29 20.18 -9.25
N GLU A 158 4.35 18.91 -9.59
CA GLU A 158 5.03 18.41 -10.79
C GLU A 158 4.33 18.90 -12.08
N LEU A 159 3.00 19.02 -12.09
CA LEU A 159 2.28 19.66 -13.19
C LEU A 159 2.68 21.13 -13.35
N GLY A 160 2.92 21.84 -12.25
CA GLY A 160 3.45 23.20 -12.24
C GLY A 160 4.83 23.27 -12.92
N LEU A 161 5.72 22.32 -12.62
CA LEU A 161 7.06 22.24 -13.24
C LEU A 161 6.97 21.95 -14.74
N LEU A 162 6.09 21.05 -15.17
CA LEU A 162 5.84 20.83 -16.61
C LEU A 162 5.35 22.10 -17.31
N ALA A 163 4.42 22.83 -16.70
CA ALA A 163 3.92 24.09 -17.24
C ALA A 163 5.04 25.15 -17.34
N GLN A 164 5.94 25.24 -16.37
CA GLN A 164 7.11 26.12 -16.41
C GLN A 164 8.06 25.74 -17.55
N GLN A 165 8.35 24.45 -17.76
CA GLN A 165 9.17 23.99 -18.88
C GLN A 165 8.55 24.41 -20.22
N LEU A 166 7.24 24.26 -20.40
CA LEU A 166 6.55 24.69 -21.62
C LEU A 166 6.63 26.20 -21.81
N ARG A 167 6.51 26.97 -20.74
CA ARG A 167 6.66 28.43 -20.79
C ARG A 167 8.05 28.85 -21.21
N SER A 168 9.09 28.19 -20.69
CA SER A 168 10.50 28.45 -21.05
C SER A 168 10.80 28.11 -22.51
N GLN A 169 10.06 27.16 -23.10
CA GLN A 169 10.11 26.85 -24.54
C GLN A 169 9.33 27.83 -25.42
N GLY A 170 8.85 28.96 -24.85
CA GLY A 170 8.13 29.98 -25.58
C GLY A 170 6.67 29.65 -25.89
N ILE A 171 6.09 28.61 -25.32
CA ILE A 171 4.68 28.26 -25.51
C ILE A 171 3.81 29.26 -24.76
N GLN A 172 2.93 29.96 -25.49
CA GLN A 172 1.99 30.95 -24.94
C GLN A 172 0.52 30.54 -25.15
N SER A 173 0.27 29.71 -26.16
CA SER A 173 -1.04 29.20 -26.44
C SER A 173 -0.98 27.82 -27.07
N ILE A 174 -1.90 26.96 -26.65
CA ILE A 174 -2.10 25.58 -27.11
C ILE A 174 -3.50 25.50 -27.68
N SER A 175 -3.64 25.20 -28.97
CA SER A 175 -4.96 25.04 -29.59
C SER A 175 -5.65 23.74 -29.16
N GLN A 176 -4.86 22.69 -29.00
CA GLN A 176 -5.31 21.38 -28.57
C GLN A 176 -4.27 20.74 -27.63
N LEU A 177 -4.72 20.31 -26.45
CA LEU A 177 -3.98 19.48 -25.51
C LEU A 177 -4.61 18.09 -25.53
N LEU A 178 -3.85 17.10 -25.96
CA LEU A 178 -4.25 15.69 -25.99
C LEU A 178 -3.61 14.96 -24.80
N GLY A 179 -4.42 14.45 -23.88
CA GLY A 179 -4.00 13.51 -22.85
C GLY A 179 -3.97 12.10 -23.41
N ASP A 180 -2.79 11.52 -23.45
CA ASP A 180 -2.58 10.16 -23.97
C ASP A 180 -2.44 9.18 -22.80
N GLU A 181 -3.44 8.32 -22.62
CA GLU A 181 -3.45 7.25 -21.60
C GLU A 181 -3.36 5.84 -22.20
N SER A 182 -2.92 5.74 -23.44
CA SER A 182 -2.79 4.46 -24.14
C SER A 182 -1.68 3.53 -23.62
N TYR A 183 -0.82 4.04 -22.72
CA TYR A 183 0.31 3.26 -22.19
C TYR A 183 -0.15 2.09 -21.31
N PHE A 184 -1.19 2.27 -20.48
CA PHE A 184 -1.84 1.18 -19.76
C PHE A 184 -3.12 0.77 -20.50
N ARG A 185 -3.19 -0.48 -20.92
CA ARG A 185 -4.34 -1.06 -21.61
C ARG A 185 -5.23 -1.83 -20.63
N GLY A 186 -6.53 -1.84 -20.89
CA GLY A 186 -7.52 -2.56 -20.11
C GLY A 186 -8.32 -1.67 -19.16
N PRO A 187 -9.09 -2.26 -18.24
CA PRO A 187 -9.98 -1.53 -17.35
C PRO A 187 -9.22 -0.57 -16.42
N VAL A 188 -9.72 0.67 -16.30
CA VAL A 188 -9.16 1.67 -15.37
C VAL A 188 -9.56 1.36 -13.94
N PRO A 189 -10.85 1.18 -13.57
CA PRO A 189 -11.23 0.53 -12.31
C PRO A 189 -10.86 -0.95 -12.38
N ASN A 190 -10.27 -1.49 -11.30
CA ASN A 190 -9.93 -2.91 -11.27
C ASN A 190 -11.22 -3.75 -11.14
N PRO A 191 -11.53 -4.64 -12.09
CA PRO A 191 -12.76 -5.43 -12.07
C PRO A 191 -12.79 -6.53 -10.99
N GLN A 192 -11.65 -6.77 -10.33
CA GLN A 192 -11.51 -7.77 -9.27
C GLN A 192 -11.74 -7.19 -7.86
N TRP A 193 -12.03 -5.86 -7.77
CA TRP A 193 -12.27 -5.18 -6.50
C TRP A 193 -13.76 -5.11 -6.16
N GLU A 194 -14.06 -5.09 -4.88
CA GLU A 194 -15.45 -4.97 -4.42
C GLU A 194 -16.00 -3.56 -4.67
N TRP A 195 -17.32 -3.48 -4.84
CA TRP A 195 -18.03 -2.22 -5.09
C TRP A 195 -17.72 -1.12 -4.06
N GLY A 196 -17.61 -1.48 -2.79
CA GLY A 196 -17.25 -0.55 -1.72
C GLY A 196 -15.84 -0.01 -1.87
N ASP A 197 -14.90 -0.85 -2.30
CA ASP A 197 -13.49 -0.49 -2.43
C ASP A 197 -13.26 0.57 -3.50
N ILE A 198 -13.89 0.43 -4.68
CA ILE A 198 -13.67 1.35 -5.82
C ILE A 198 -14.22 2.77 -5.59
N GLN A 199 -14.91 3.01 -4.49
CA GLN A 199 -15.39 4.33 -4.09
C GLN A 199 -14.38 5.06 -3.20
N ALA A 200 -13.61 4.32 -2.41
CA ALA A 200 -12.65 4.84 -1.45
C ALA A 200 -11.30 5.19 -2.12
N GLY A 201 -10.56 6.11 -1.53
CA GLY A 201 -9.25 6.51 -2.05
C GLY A 201 -8.25 5.35 -2.15
N TYR A 202 -8.32 4.36 -1.25
CA TYR A 202 -7.46 3.18 -1.32
C TYR A 202 -7.80 2.23 -2.48
N GLY A 203 -8.98 2.36 -3.09
CA GLY A 203 -9.43 1.65 -4.29
C GLY A 203 -9.50 2.58 -5.51
N ALA A 204 -8.73 3.66 -5.53
CA ALA A 204 -8.69 4.60 -6.63
C ALA A 204 -8.33 3.91 -7.96
N PRO A 205 -8.96 4.30 -9.08
CA PRO A 205 -8.71 3.72 -10.39
C PRO A 205 -7.29 4.00 -10.87
N VAL A 206 -6.70 3.07 -11.63
CA VAL A 206 -5.30 3.14 -12.08
C VAL A 206 -5.27 3.24 -13.60
N ASN A 207 -4.84 4.39 -14.10
CA ASN A 207 -4.66 4.69 -15.52
C ASN A 207 -3.24 5.22 -15.80
N SER A 208 -2.96 5.61 -17.03
CA SER A 208 -1.65 6.17 -17.39
C SER A 208 -1.47 7.62 -16.92
N LEU A 209 -2.56 8.36 -16.68
CA LEU A 209 -2.57 9.75 -16.25
C LEU A 209 -2.95 9.85 -14.75
N ILE A 210 -2.11 9.28 -13.88
CA ILE A 210 -2.32 9.37 -12.43
C ILE A 210 -1.91 10.76 -11.94
N LEU A 211 -2.73 11.35 -11.07
CA LEU A 211 -2.43 12.60 -10.39
C LEU A 211 -3.02 12.61 -8.99
N ASN A 212 -2.22 13.00 -7.98
CA ASN A 212 -2.61 13.00 -6.58
C ASN A 212 -3.27 11.65 -6.18
N GLN A 213 -2.67 10.54 -6.64
CA GLN A 213 -3.15 9.17 -6.40
C GLN A 213 -4.59 8.91 -6.88
N ASN A 214 -5.09 9.67 -7.83
CA ASN A 214 -6.46 9.59 -8.35
C ASN A 214 -7.53 9.60 -7.24
N ALA A 215 -7.26 10.30 -6.15
CA ALA A 215 -8.15 10.45 -5.01
C ALA A 215 -8.29 11.92 -4.60
N ILE A 216 -9.38 12.23 -3.92
CA ILE A 216 -9.66 13.54 -3.36
C ILE A 216 -9.76 13.38 -1.85
N GLY A 217 -8.89 14.08 -1.13
CA GLY A 217 -8.88 14.11 0.33
C GLY A 217 -9.91 15.07 0.91
N LEU A 218 -10.45 14.70 2.05
CA LEU A 218 -11.31 15.53 2.87
C LEU A 218 -11.16 15.18 4.34
N GLN A 219 -11.60 16.08 5.21
CA GLN A 219 -11.59 15.88 6.65
C GLN A 219 -12.99 16.03 7.21
N LEU A 220 -13.38 15.10 8.09
CA LEU A 220 -14.64 15.12 8.81
C LEU A 220 -14.40 15.65 10.22
N TRP A 221 -14.96 16.81 10.51
CA TRP A 221 -14.79 17.48 11.80
C TRP A 221 -16.02 17.28 12.68
N PRO A 222 -15.88 16.75 13.91
CA PRO A 222 -16.98 16.77 14.87
C PRO A 222 -17.35 18.20 15.24
N GLN A 223 -18.64 18.44 15.47
CA GLN A 223 -19.20 19.73 15.86
C GLN A 223 -19.81 19.65 17.27
N ALA A 224 -20.89 20.37 17.56
CA ALA A 224 -21.64 20.18 18.79
C ALA A 224 -22.45 18.87 18.73
N VAL A 225 -22.67 18.25 19.88
CA VAL A 225 -23.46 17.00 19.98
C VAL A 225 -24.82 17.17 19.29
N GLY A 226 -25.19 16.18 18.47
CA GLY A 226 -26.41 16.18 17.65
C GLY A 226 -26.27 16.90 16.28
N GLN A 227 -25.18 17.60 16.04
CA GLN A 227 -24.93 18.23 14.74
C GLN A 227 -24.21 17.24 13.79
N PRO A 228 -24.45 17.34 12.44
CA PRO A 228 -23.71 16.55 11.47
C PRO A 228 -22.22 16.89 11.51
N LEU A 229 -21.36 15.98 11.05
CA LEU A 229 -19.94 16.28 10.89
C LEU A 229 -19.73 17.34 9.80
N ARG A 230 -18.83 18.30 10.03
CA ARG A 230 -18.45 19.29 9.01
C ARG A 230 -17.46 18.67 8.03
N VAL A 231 -17.81 18.66 6.75
CA VAL A 231 -16.95 18.19 5.64
C VAL A 231 -16.07 19.33 5.17
N GLN A 232 -14.76 19.12 5.19
CA GLN A 232 -13.77 20.07 4.68
C GLN A 232 -12.89 19.38 3.63
N TRP A 233 -12.94 19.86 2.39
CA TRP A 233 -12.11 19.36 1.31
C TRP A 233 -10.66 19.85 1.43
N ASP A 234 -9.66 18.99 1.14
CA ASP A 234 -8.26 19.37 1.10
C ASP A 234 -8.00 20.37 -0.05
N ASP A 235 -8.69 20.19 -1.20
CA ASP A 235 -8.75 21.22 -2.26
C ASP A 235 -10.13 21.93 -2.22
N PRO A 236 -10.20 23.20 -1.77
CA PRO A 236 -11.48 23.94 -1.69
C PRO A 236 -12.21 24.07 -3.04
N ALA A 237 -11.50 23.93 -4.16
CA ALA A 237 -12.13 23.98 -5.48
C ALA A 237 -13.04 22.76 -5.75
N GLU A 238 -12.82 21.66 -5.06
CA GLU A 238 -13.67 20.47 -5.17
C GLU A 238 -15.04 20.67 -4.49
N ALA A 239 -15.12 21.47 -3.42
CA ALA A 239 -16.39 21.74 -2.72
C ALA A 239 -17.52 22.23 -3.65
N ARG A 240 -17.17 22.95 -4.74
CA ARG A 240 -18.14 23.46 -5.72
C ARG A 240 -18.62 22.40 -6.71
N ARG A 241 -17.96 21.25 -6.74
CA ARG A 241 -18.22 20.18 -7.71
C ARG A 241 -19.06 19.04 -7.15
N TRP A 242 -19.09 18.93 -5.82
CA TRP A 242 -19.73 17.82 -5.13
C TRP A 242 -20.98 18.29 -4.39
N ARG A 243 -22.04 17.54 -4.52
CA ARG A 243 -23.16 17.57 -3.58
C ARG A 243 -22.83 16.64 -2.43
N ILE A 244 -23.28 16.96 -1.22
CA ILE A 244 -23.04 16.16 -0.02
C ILE A 244 -24.37 15.76 0.58
N ASP A 245 -24.62 14.45 0.66
CA ASP A 245 -25.66 13.83 1.47
C ASP A 245 -25.00 13.43 2.80
N ASN A 246 -25.20 14.27 3.82
CA ASN A 246 -24.54 14.14 5.09
C ASN A 246 -25.52 13.67 6.17
N GLN A 247 -25.48 12.40 6.50
CA GLN A 247 -26.30 11.73 7.52
C GLN A 247 -25.47 11.37 8.76
N SER A 248 -24.25 11.92 8.89
CA SER A 248 -23.40 11.72 10.05
C SER A 248 -23.86 12.54 11.24
N VAL A 249 -23.38 12.18 12.44
CA VAL A 249 -23.72 12.91 13.67
C VAL A 249 -22.50 13.03 14.58
N THR A 250 -22.40 14.13 15.30
CA THR A 250 -21.46 14.30 16.42
C THR A 250 -22.12 13.76 17.69
N VAL A 251 -21.42 12.86 18.39
CA VAL A 251 -21.93 12.16 19.59
C VAL A 251 -21.16 12.56 20.85
N GLY A 252 -21.65 12.10 22.01
CA GLY A 252 -20.99 12.31 23.30
C GLY A 252 -19.63 11.63 23.39
N GLY A 253 -18.84 11.99 24.41
CA GLY A 253 -17.45 11.55 24.55
C GLY A 253 -17.24 10.06 24.84
N THR A 254 -18.29 9.30 25.17
CA THR A 254 -18.24 7.86 25.50
C THR A 254 -18.77 6.95 24.39
N GLU A 255 -19.40 7.52 23.36
CA GLU A 255 -19.98 6.76 22.25
C GLU A 255 -18.89 6.21 21.31
N ASP A 256 -19.21 5.14 20.55
CA ASP A 256 -18.30 4.58 19.56
C ASP A 256 -18.14 5.51 18.37
N GLU A 257 -16.92 5.55 17.81
CA GLU A 257 -16.61 6.32 16.61
C GLU A 257 -16.51 5.41 15.40
N PHE A 258 -17.27 5.76 14.37
CA PHE A 258 -17.15 5.17 13.05
C PHE A 258 -17.66 6.14 12.00
N VAL A 259 -17.04 6.14 10.83
CA VAL A 259 -17.50 6.91 9.67
C VAL A 259 -17.43 6.05 8.42
N GLU A 260 -18.40 6.23 7.56
CA GLU A 260 -18.45 5.65 6.23
C GLU A 260 -18.65 6.77 5.22
N VAL A 261 -17.75 6.84 4.24
CA VAL A 261 -17.82 7.83 3.17
C VAL A 261 -17.85 7.10 1.83
N GLY A 262 -18.96 7.22 1.14
CA GLY A 262 -19.15 6.68 -0.19
C GLY A 262 -19.36 7.79 -1.22
N ARG A 263 -19.08 7.48 -2.47
CA ARG A 263 -19.44 8.35 -3.59
C ARG A 263 -20.43 7.66 -4.52
N ASP A 264 -21.28 8.42 -5.15
CA ASP A 264 -22.07 7.94 -6.27
C ASP A 264 -21.16 7.77 -7.51
N LEU A 265 -21.31 6.67 -8.25
CA LEU A 265 -20.46 6.39 -9.41
C LEU A 265 -20.93 7.12 -10.67
N SER A 266 -22.19 7.57 -10.72
CA SER A 266 -22.79 8.22 -11.87
C SER A 266 -22.83 9.75 -11.77
N GLN A 267 -22.71 10.31 -10.57
CA GLN A 267 -22.81 11.75 -10.32
C GLN A 267 -21.87 12.19 -9.19
N PRO A 268 -21.50 13.47 -9.11
CA PRO A 268 -20.63 13.98 -8.06
C PRO A 268 -21.41 14.17 -6.75
N LEU A 269 -21.83 13.06 -6.14
CA LEU A 269 -22.51 13.01 -4.86
C LEU A 269 -21.68 12.23 -3.86
N LEU A 270 -21.32 12.88 -2.74
CA LEU A 270 -20.66 12.29 -1.60
C LEU A 270 -21.71 11.93 -0.54
N ARG A 271 -21.69 10.71 -0.04
CA ARG A 271 -22.48 10.26 1.11
C ARG A 271 -21.59 10.14 2.31
N VAL A 272 -21.99 10.75 3.43
CA VAL A 272 -21.26 10.70 4.69
C VAL A 272 -22.20 10.16 5.77
N GLN A 273 -21.82 9.05 6.39
CA GLN A 273 -22.59 8.39 7.45
C GLN A 273 -21.69 8.09 8.65
N GLY A 274 -22.30 7.78 9.80
CA GLY A 274 -21.58 7.41 11.01
C GLY A 274 -21.46 8.57 12.00
N GLN A 275 -20.49 8.47 12.91
CA GLN A 275 -20.40 9.38 14.05
C GLN A 275 -18.96 9.55 14.55
N LEU A 276 -18.66 10.76 15.04
CA LEU A 276 -17.43 11.11 15.75
C LEU A 276 -17.76 11.79 17.07
N ARG A 277 -16.87 11.66 18.05
CA ARG A 277 -17.04 12.26 19.37
C ARG A 277 -16.81 13.76 19.35
N VAL A 278 -17.59 14.48 20.14
CA VAL A 278 -17.39 15.90 20.38
C VAL A 278 -15.99 16.15 20.96
N GLY A 279 -15.28 17.17 20.43
CA GLY A 279 -13.91 17.48 20.84
C GLY A 279 -12.83 16.51 20.34
N GLY A 280 -13.21 15.48 19.56
CA GLY A 280 -12.27 14.58 18.91
C GLY A 280 -11.47 15.26 17.79
N LEU A 281 -10.40 14.59 17.33
CA LEU A 281 -9.64 15.02 16.16
C LEU A 281 -10.47 14.79 14.88
N PRO A 282 -10.24 15.60 13.82
CA PRO A 282 -10.87 15.35 12.54
C PRO A 282 -10.45 14.00 11.97
N GLU A 283 -11.39 13.31 11.32
CA GLU A 283 -11.10 12.05 10.62
C GLU A 283 -10.75 12.35 9.15
N PRO A 284 -9.52 12.04 8.71
CA PRO A 284 -9.12 12.19 7.33
C PRO A 284 -9.70 11.05 6.48
N VAL A 285 -10.33 11.39 5.37
CA VAL A 285 -10.91 10.45 4.41
C VAL A 285 -10.48 10.83 3.00
N ALA A 286 -10.40 9.84 2.12
CA ALA A 286 -10.23 10.08 0.69
C ALA A 286 -11.23 9.27 -0.12
N VAL A 287 -11.72 9.86 -1.21
CA VAL A 287 -12.61 9.22 -2.17
C VAL A 287 -11.96 9.14 -3.55
N ALA A 288 -12.21 8.04 -4.24
CA ALA A 288 -11.68 7.81 -5.57
C ALA A 288 -12.27 8.79 -6.61
N ILE A 289 -11.45 9.27 -7.53
CA ILE A 289 -11.89 10.09 -8.67
C ILE A 289 -12.57 9.20 -9.70
N ALA A 290 -13.73 9.65 -10.23
CA ALA A 290 -14.48 8.86 -11.21
C ALA A 290 -13.81 8.85 -12.59
N ASP A 291 -13.31 10.00 -13.02
CA ASP A 291 -12.62 10.19 -14.31
C ASP A 291 -11.25 10.83 -14.06
N PRO A 292 -10.22 10.00 -13.83
CA PRO A 292 -8.88 10.48 -13.52
C PRO A 292 -8.26 11.26 -14.68
N SER A 293 -8.51 10.87 -15.93
CA SER A 293 -7.91 11.51 -17.11
C SER A 293 -8.43 12.94 -17.32
N GLN A 294 -9.73 13.13 -17.19
CA GLN A 294 -10.31 14.47 -17.23
C GLN A 294 -9.88 15.32 -16.02
N ASN A 295 -9.74 14.70 -14.85
CA ASN A 295 -9.22 15.38 -13.67
C ASN A 295 -7.78 15.85 -13.90
N PHE A 296 -6.92 14.99 -14.44
CA PHE A 296 -5.54 15.31 -14.77
C PHE A 296 -5.46 16.51 -15.73
N LEU A 297 -6.16 16.45 -16.86
CA LEU A 297 -6.16 17.50 -17.86
C LEU A 297 -6.68 18.84 -17.31
N ARG A 298 -7.75 18.81 -16.51
CA ARG A 298 -8.28 20.01 -15.85
C ARG A 298 -7.26 20.66 -14.92
N ARG A 299 -6.55 19.85 -14.11
CA ARG A 299 -5.54 20.35 -13.20
C ARG A 299 -4.31 20.86 -13.97
N PHE A 300 -3.92 20.18 -15.04
CA PHE A 300 -2.85 20.66 -15.90
C PHE A 300 -3.22 21.98 -16.61
N GLN A 301 -4.48 22.15 -17.07
CA GLN A 301 -4.95 23.44 -17.59
C GLN A 301 -4.81 24.56 -16.55
N ARG A 302 -5.10 24.29 -15.27
CA ARG A 302 -4.90 25.28 -14.20
C ARG A 302 -3.41 25.63 -14.04
N ALA A 303 -2.50 24.64 -14.06
CA ALA A 303 -1.07 24.87 -14.00
C ALA A 303 -0.56 25.68 -15.20
N LEU A 304 -1.05 25.38 -16.42
CA LEU A 304 -0.73 26.14 -17.63
C LEU A 304 -1.25 27.60 -17.55
N ALA A 305 -2.48 27.79 -17.06
CA ALA A 305 -3.04 29.14 -16.87
C ALA A 305 -2.24 29.97 -15.86
N ALA A 306 -1.73 29.36 -14.78
CA ALA A 306 -0.84 30.01 -13.82
C ALA A 306 0.48 30.47 -14.46
N GLN A 307 0.94 29.82 -15.53
CA GLN A 307 2.07 30.19 -16.36
C GLN A 307 1.68 31.08 -17.56
N GLN A 308 0.45 31.63 -17.59
CA GLN A 308 -0.08 32.45 -18.66
C GLN A 308 -0.11 31.74 -20.03
N ILE A 309 -0.26 30.42 -20.05
CA ILE A 309 -0.44 29.63 -21.25
C ILE A 309 -1.93 29.33 -21.44
N ARG A 310 -2.50 29.81 -22.55
CA ARG A 310 -3.90 29.59 -22.90
C ARG A 310 -4.05 28.22 -23.56
N VAL A 311 -5.09 27.47 -23.16
CA VAL A 311 -5.45 26.18 -23.74
C VAL A 311 -6.83 26.28 -24.38
N GLY A 312 -6.94 25.91 -25.63
CA GLY A 312 -8.21 25.88 -26.37
C GLY A 312 -9.02 24.61 -26.06
N LYS A 313 -8.70 23.52 -26.72
CA LYS A 313 -9.42 22.23 -26.59
C LYS A 313 -8.58 21.20 -25.84
N THR A 314 -9.21 20.43 -24.95
CA THR A 314 -8.62 19.24 -24.34
C THR A 314 -9.35 17.99 -24.81
N LEU A 315 -8.60 16.91 -25.05
CA LEU A 315 -9.10 15.60 -25.44
C LEU A 315 -8.33 14.50 -24.72
N VAL A 316 -8.91 13.34 -24.55
CA VAL A 316 -8.24 12.12 -24.08
C VAL A 316 -8.18 11.11 -25.23
N THR A 317 -7.10 10.40 -25.37
CA THR A 317 -6.97 9.25 -26.27
C THR A 317 -6.53 8.00 -25.52
N HIS A 318 -7.12 6.87 -25.90
CA HIS A 318 -6.77 5.54 -25.42
C HIS A 318 -6.06 4.72 -26.51
N THR A 319 -5.90 5.30 -27.69
CA THR A 319 -5.29 4.62 -28.83
C THR A 319 -3.82 4.99 -28.92
N PRO A 320 -2.89 4.01 -28.91
CA PRO A 320 -1.49 4.26 -29.13
C PRO A 320 -1.27 4.98 -30.45
N THR A 321 -0.63 6.12 -30.43
CA THR A 321 -0.28 6.85 -31.63
C THR A 321 1.26 6.92 -31.71
N PRO A 322 1.89 6.23 -32.65
CA PRO A 322 3.32 6.42 -32.89
C PRO A 322 3.60 7.89 -33.15
N THR A 323 4.62 8.44 -32.50
CA THR A 323 4.97 9.83 -32.71
C THR A 323 6.44 9.95 -33.05
N ALA A 324 6.69 10.68 -34.13
CA ALA A 324 8.00 11.25 -34.45
C ALA A 324 8.16 12.65 -33.86
N ASP A 325 7.14 13.15 -33.15
CA ASP A 325 7.12 14.48 -32.56
C ASP A 325 8.20 14.62 -31.49
N PRO A 326 8.90 15.78 -31.39
CA PRO A 326 9.91 16.01 -30.38
C PRO A 326 9.26 16.12 -28.99
N GLU A 327 9.89 15.50 -28.01
CA GLU A 327 9.61 15.75 -26.60
C GLU A 327 10.13 17.14 -26.23
N ILE A 328 9.28 18.01 -25.72
CA ILE A 328 9.63 19.37 -25.36
C ILE A 328 9.57 19.65 -23.86
N ALA A 329 8.95 18.79 -23.09
CA ALA A 329 8.95 18.84 -21.62
C ALA A 329 8.75 17.44 -21.07
N ALA A 330 9.36 17.17 -19.92
CA ALA A 330 9.15 15.90 -19.23
C ALA A 330 9.45 16.03 -17.74
N ILE A 331 8.89 15.08 -16.98
CA ILE A 331 9.19 14.88 -15.56
C ILE A 331 9.30 13.39 -15.27
N GLU A 332 10.10 13.04 -14.31
CA GLU A 332 10.32 11.65 -13.88
C GLU A 332 9.92 11.47 -12.42
N SER A 333 9.37 10.29 -12.13
CA SER A 333 9.11 9.88 -10.75
C SER A 333 10.41 9.80 -9.94
N PRO A 334 10.33 9.72 -8.61
CA PRO A 334 11.41 9.15 -7.80
C PRO A 334 11.79 7.76 -8.32
N PRO A 335 13.00 7.24 -8.00
CA PRO A 335 13.40 5.90 -8.40
C PRO A 335 12.50 4.83 -7.75
N LEU A 336 12.42 3.64 -8.35
CA LEU A 336 11.61 2.53 -7.87
C LEU A 336 11.90 2.23 -6.39
N SER A 337 13.16 2.29 -5.96
CA SER A 337 13.52 2.12 -4.54
C SER A 337 12.73 3.04 -3.59
N THR A 338 12.42 4.27 -4.00
CA THR A 338 11.58 5.21 -3.24
C THR A 338 10.09 4.86 -3.38
N LEU A 339 9.63 4.51 -4.60
CA LEU A 339 8.23 4.11 -4.83
C LEU A 339 7.86 2.86 -4.01
N LEU A 340 8.81 1.94 -3.81
CA LEU A 340 8.62 0.75 -2.98
C LEU A 340 8.39 1.09 -1.50
N ILE A 341 8.96 2.18 -1.00
CA ILE A 341 8.71 2.64 0.37
C ILE A 341 7.22 2.98 0.54
N GLU A 342 6.66 3.76 -0.35
CA GLU A 342 5.24 4.10 -0.33
C GLU A 342 4.36 2.84 -0.50
N THR A 343 4.76 1.94 -1.41
CA THR A 343 4.03 0.70 -1.69
C THR A 343 3.97 -0.23 -0.47
N ASN A 344 5.10 -0.49 0.16
CA ASN A 344 5.21 -1.51 1.22
C ASN A 344 5.01 -0.92 2.62
N ARG A 345 5.69 0.20 2.95
CA ARG A 345 5.69 0.79 4.28
C ARG A 345 4.34 1.43 4.61
N GLU A 346 3.78 2.20 3.67
CA GLU A 346 2.48 2.83 3.83
C GLU A 346 1.34 1.94 3.28
N SER A 347 1.68 0.82 2.65
CA SER A 347 0.71 -0.15 2.09
C SER A 347 -0.18 0.40 0.98
N ASN A 348 0.35 1.30 0.17
CA ASN A 348 -0.40 2.00 -0.86
C ASN A 348 -0.79 1.06 -2.01
N ASN A 349 -2.11 0.94 -2.27
CA ASN A 349 -2.63 0.04 -3.31
C ASN A 349 -2.39 0.59 -4.71
N LEU A 350 -2.60 1.89 -4.92
CA LEU A 350 -2.43 2.51 -6.23
C LEU A 350 -0.98 2.40 -6.70
N TYR A 351 0.00 2.58 -5.81
CA TYR A 351 1.42 2.38 -6.13
C TYR A 351 1.71 0.93 -6.53
N ALA A 352 1.17 -0.05 -5.81
CA ALA A 352 1.33 -1.46 -6.14
C ALA A 352 0.78 -1.80 -7.52
N GLU A 353 -0.41 -1.29 -7.85
CA GLU A 353 -1.05 -1.50 -9.15
C GLU A 353 -0.33 -0.77 -10.30
N ALA A 354 0.16 0.45 -10.06
CA ALA A 354 0.94 1.20 -11.06
C ALA A 354 2.27 0.48 -11.36
N ILE A 355 2.94 -0.04 -10.34
CA ILE A 355 4.17 -0.84 -10.48
C ILE A 355 3.88 -2.15 -11.22
N LEU A 356 2.79 -2.86 -10.88
CA LEU A 356 2.37 -4.06 -11.60
C LEU A 356 2.15 -3.77 -13.09
N ARG A 357 1.42 -2.69 -13.41
CA ARG A 357 1.17 -2.30 -14.81
C ARG A 357 2.45 -1.84 -15.50
N SER A 358 3.38 -1.22 -14.78
CA SER A 358 4.71 -0.87 -15.34
C SER A 358 5.50 -2.12 -15.72
N LEU A 359 5.45 -3.20 -14.92
CA LEU A 359 6.02 -4.50 -15.28
C LEU A 359 5.42 -5.03 -16.59
N GLY A 360 4.09 -5.01 -16.71
CA GLY A 360 3.39 -5.47 -17.91
C GLY A 360 3.75 -4.66 -19.15
N ALA A 361 3.75 -3.33 -19.04
CA ALA A 361 4.07 -2.44 -20.16
C ALA A 361 5.53 -2.58 -20.65
N GLN A 362 6.48 -2.86 -19.74
CA GLN A 362 7.87 -3.10 -20.12
C GLN A 362 8.09 -4.48 -20.75
N ALA A 363 7.27 -5.47 -20.41
CA ALA A 363 7.37 -6.82 -20.97
C ALA A 363 6.71 -6.96 -22.34
N GLU A 364 5.82 -6.08 -22.74
CA GLU A 364 5.06 -6.15 -24.01
C GLU A 364 5.94 -6.32 -25.23
N ALA A 365 7.12 -5.71 -25.24
CA ALA A 365 8.10 -5.83 -26.32
C ALA A 365 8.65 -7.27 -26.51
N SER A 366 8.52 -8.12 -25.49
CA SER A 366 9.09 -9.48 -25.46
C SER A 366 8.06 -10.60 -25.66
N LEU A 367 6.77 -10.33 -25.45
CA LEU A 367 5.70 -11.34 -25.42
C LEU A 367 4.79 -11.22 -26.66
N LYS A 368 5.13 -11.95 -27.75
CA LYS A 368 4.33 -11.98 -28.99
C LYS A 368 2.86 -12.44 -28.83
N GLN A 369 2.47 -13.06 -27.73
CA GLN A 369 1.11 -13.54 -27.43
C GLN A 369 0.29 -12.57 -26.56
N ALA A 370 0.81 -11.39 -26.22
CA ALA A 370 0.23 -10.50 -25.21
C ALA A 370 -0.74 -9.44 -25.78
N ALA A 371 -1.05 -9.46 -27.08
CA ALA A 371 -1.85 -8.40 -27.72
C ALA A 371 -3.27 -8.26 -27.13
N ASP A 372 -3.85 -9.38 -26.68
CA ASP A 372 -5.23 -9.42 -26.14
C ASP A 372 -5.30 -9.22 -24.62
N LEU A 373 -4.17 -9.26 -23.90
CA LEU A 373 -4.13 -9.09 -22.46
C LEU A 373 -4.08 -7.61 -22.07
N SER A 374 -4.76 -7.26 -20.99
CA SER A 374 -4.57 -5.96 -20.33
C SER A 374 -3.15 -5.83 -19.76
N THR A 375 -2.68 -4.59 -19.58
CA THR A 375 -1.35 -4.35 -18.99
C THR A 375 -1.23 -4.92 -17.56
N ALA A 376 -2.32 -5.00 -16.81
CA ALA A 376 -2.33 -5.63 -15.49
C ALA A 376 -2.12 -7.14 -15.58
N GLU A 377 -2.83 -7.84 -16.49
CA GLU A 377 -2.66 -9.28 -16.71
C GLU A 377 -1.25 -9.62 -17.18
N GLN A 378 -0.67 -8.80 -18.07
CA GLN A 378 0.73 -8.94 -18.46
C GLN A 378 1.68 -8.76 -17.28
N GLY A 379 1.42 -7.78 -16.41
CA GLY A 379 2.16 -7.56 -15.18
C GLY A 379 2.10 -8.78 -14.25
N LEU A 380 0.93 -9.37 -14.07
CA LEU A 380 0.76 -10.61 -13.29
C LEU A 380 1.56 -11.79 -13.89
N ALA A 381 1.57 -11.92 -15.20
CA ALA A 381 2.38 -12.94 -15.89
C ALA A 381 3.88 -12.74 -15.63
N VAL A 382 4.36 -11.49 -15.68
CA VAL A 382 5.77 -11.16 -15.36
C VAL A 382 6.08 -11.46 -13.89
N VAL A 383 5.19 -11.12 -12.96
CA VAL A 383 5.36 -11.46 -11.54
C VAL A 383 5.48 -12.97 -11.37
N HIS A 384 4.58 -13.73 -11.98
CA HIS A 384 4.59 -15.19 -11.90
C HIS A 384 5.89 -15.78 -12.47
N GLN A 385 6.31 -15.36 -13.66
CA GLN A 385 7.56 -15.81 -14.27
C GLN A 385 8.76 -15.48 -13.39
N THR A 386 8.85 -14.23 -12.90
CA THR A 386 9.98 -13.76 -12.08
C THR A 386 10.12 -14.54 -10.78
N LEU A 387 9.01 -14.74 -10.08
CA LEU A 387 9.01 -15.48 -8.83
C LEU A 387 9.37 -16.96 -9.04
N THR A 388 8.93 -17.57 -10.15
CA THR A 388 9.35 -18.92 -10.55
C THR A 388 10.86 -18.99 -10.79
N GLU A 389 11.42 -18.01 -11.53
CA GLU A 389 12.88 -17.90 -11.77
C GLU A 389 13.65 -17.74 -10.45
N LEU A 390 13.07 -17.06 -9.45
CA LEU A 390 13.63 -16.91 -8.12
C LEU A 390 13.42 -18.13 -7.20
N GLY A 391 12.77 -19.20 -7.70
CA GLY A 391 12.59 -20.45 -6.98
C GLY A 391 11.37 -20.48 -6.05
N VAL A 392 10.42 -19.55 -6.22
CA VAL A 392 9.11 -19.63 -5.55
C VAL A 392 8.24 -20.65 -6.28
N GLU A 393 7.62 -21.57 -5.54
CA GLU A 393 6.78 -22.63 -6.10
C GLU A 393 5.58 -22.04 -6.87
N PRO A 394 5.47 -22.26 -8.20
CA PRO A 394 4.45 -21.63 -9.03
C PRO A 394 3.01 -21.89 -8.60
N GLY A 395 2.74 -23.12 -8.06
CA GLY A 395 1.42 -23.51 -7.57
C GLY A 395 1.10 -23.03 -6.17
N SER A 396 1.98 -22.26 -5.51
CA SER A 396 1.81 -21.82 -4.13
C SER A 396 1.05 -20.50 -3.99
N TYR A 397 0.73 -19.83 -5.10
CA TYR A 397 -0.03 -18.58 -5.13
C TYR A 397 -0.79 -18.39 -6.45
N VAL A 398 -1.87 -17.61 -6.38
CA VAL A 398 -2.65 -17.08 -7.51
C VAL A 398 -2.90 -15.60 -7.23
N LEU A 399 -2.45 -14.71 -8.10
CA LEU A 399 -2.68 -13.27 -7.97
C LEU A 399 -3.73 -12.79 -8.97
N ALA A 400 -4.66 -11.97 -8.50
CA ALA A 400 -5.68 -11.28 -9.28
C ALA A 400 -5.40 -9.77 -9.39
N ASP A 401 -4.56 -9.24 -8.51
CA ASP A 401 -4.08 -7.85 -8.53
C ASP A 401 -2.67 -7.76 -7.91
N GLY A 402 -2.06 -6.57 -8.00
CA GLY A 402 -0.74 -6.32 -7.42
C GLY A 402 -0.75 -5.88 -5.97
N SER A 403 -1.90 -5.44 -5.48
CA SER A 403 -2.06 -4.79 -4.18
C SER A 403 -2.50 -5.72 -3.06
N GLY A 404 -3.21 -6.79 -3.40
CA GLY A 404 -3.86 -7.68 -2.45
C GLY A 404 -5.22 -7.18 -1.98
N LEU A 405 -5.81 -6.17 -2.64
CA LEU A 405 -7.15 -5.70 -2.33
C LEU A 405 -8.21 -6.69 -2.83
N SER A 406 -7.97 -7.32 -3.97
CA SER A 406 -8.86 -8.35 -4.52
C SER A 406 -8.97 -9.56 -3.59
N ARG A 407 -10.20 -10.00 -3.34
CA ARG A 407 -10.48 -11.23 -2.60
C ARG A 407 -10.30 -12.51 -3.45
N HIS A 408 -9.86 -12.36 -4.70
CA HIS A 408 -9.49 -13.48 -5.57
C HIS A 408 -8.00 -13.83 -5.49
N ASN A 409 -7.20 -13.06 -4.75
CA ASN A 409 -5.82 -13.44 -4.47
C ASN A 409 -5.77 -14.63 -3.51
N LEU A 410 -5.00 -15.64 -3.86
CA LEU A 410 -4.75 -16.82 -3.04
C LEU A 410 -3.25 -17.01 -2.88
N VAL A 411 -2.75 -16.98 -1.66
CA VAL A 411 -1.30 -17.07 -1.39
C VAL A 411 -1.06 -17.95 -0.17
N SER A 412 -0.12 -18.87 -0.26
CA SER A 412 0.29 -19.67 0.89
C SER A 412 1.33 -18.92 1.73
N PRO A 413 1.41 -19.17 3.05
CA PRO A 413 2.56 -18.72 3.86
C PRO A 413 3.90 -19.13 3.26
N ALA A 414 3.98 -20.29 2.61
CA ALA A 414 5.17 -20.79 1.93
C ALA A 414 5.59 -19.89 0.78
N ALA A 415 4.66 -19.43 -0.08
CA ALA A 415 4.98 -18.50 -1.17
C ALA A 415 5.59 -17.20 -0.66
N LEU A 416 5.04 -16.64 0.43
CA LEU A 416 5.55 -15.41 1.05
C LEU A 416 6.95 -15.61 1.65
N VAL A 417 7.14 -16.71 2.38
CA VAL A 417 8.44 -17.03 2.99
C VAL A 417 9.48 -17.33 1.91
N GLN A 418 9.15 -18.10 0.87
CA GLN A 418 10.05 -18.36 -0.26
C GLN A 418 10.46 -17.08 -0.97
N THR A 419 9.51 -16.16 -1.23
CA THR A 419 9.80 -14.85 -1.84
C THR A 419 10.75 -14.03 -0.96
N LEU A 420 10.49 -13.96 0.36
CA LEU A 420 11.36 -13.25 1.30
C LEU A 420 12.76 -13.89 1.41
N GLN A 421 12.85 -15.23 1.39
CA GLN A 421 14.12 -15.96 1.37
C GLN A 421 14.92 -15.65 0.09
N ALA A 422 14.24 -15.69 -1.08
CA ALA A 422 14.87 -15.46 -2.37
C ALA A 422 15.43 -14.03 -2.46
N ILE A 423 14.61 -13.03 -2.15
CA ILE A 423 15.02 -11.62 -2.23
C ILE A 423 16.16 -11.30 -1.26
N ALA A 424 16.22 -11.96 -0.12
CA ALA A 424 17.30 -11.77 0.85
C ALA A 424 18.69 -12.24 0.36
N GLN A 425 18.73 -13.01 -0.73
CA GLN A 425 19.99 -13.47 -1.35
C GLN A 425 20.42 -12.60 -2.55
N LEU A 426 19.58 -11.64 -2.96
CA LEU A 426 19.87 -10.76 -4.10
C LEU A 426 20.66 -9.50 -3.67
N PRO A 427 21.37 -8.85 -4.60
CA PRO A 427 22.05 -7.59 -4.33
C PRO A 427 21.13 -6.48 -3.78
N GLU A 428 19.85 -6.52 -4.15
CA GLU A 428 18.83 -5.55 -3.78
C GLU A 428 18.19 -5.81 -2.41
N ALA A 429 18.64 -6.83 -1.67
CA ALA A 429 18.05 -7.26 -0.39
C ALA A 429 17.84 -6.12 0.61
N GLU A 430 18.83 -5.25 0.79
CA GLU A 430 18.72 -4.12 1.73
C GLU A 430 17.72 -3.06 1.27
N ILE A 431 17.64 -2.80 -0.04
CA ILE A 431 16.64 -1.88 -0.62
C ILE A 431 15.23 -2.42 -0.37
N TYR A 432 15.05 -3.73 -0.59
CA TYR A 432 13.75 -4.37 -0.34
C TYR A 432 13.36 -4.29 1.14
N ARG A 433 14.26 -4.66 2.04
CA ARG A 433 14.05 -4.58 3.50
C ARG A 433 13.73 -3.15 3.96
N ALA A 434 14.46 -2.16 3.45
CA ALA A 434 14.26 -0.75 3.78
C ALA A 434 12.87 -0.24 3.35
N SER A 435 12.23 -0.89 2.38
CA SER A 435 10.86 -0.57 1.96
C SER A 435 9.78 -1.07 2.92
N LEU A 436 10.10 -2.01 3.82
CA LEU A 436 9.12 -2.60 4.74
C LEU A 436 8.85 -1.71 5.97
N PRO A 437 7.66 -1.80 6.57
CA PRO A 437 7.37 -1.25 7.90
C PRO A 437 8.32 -1.81 8.96
N VAL A 438 8.70 -0.97 9.91
CA VAL A 438 9.56 -1.36 11.04
C VAL A 438 8.78 -1.24 12.34
N ALA A 439 8.77 -2.31 13.12
CA ALA A 439 8.08 -2.40 14.40
C ALA A 439 8.45 -1.25 15.35
N GLY A 440 7.45 -0.52 15.85
CA GLY A 440 7.58 0.62 16.76
C GLY A 440 8.22 1.87 16.16
N VAL A 441 8.56 1.86 14.83
CA VAL A 441 9.36 2.93 14.20
C VAL A 441 8.67 3.57 13.01
N SER A 442 8.18 2.78 12.03
CA SER A 442 7.69 3.36 10.77
C SER A 442 6.52 2.59 10.14
N GLY A 443 5.78 3.31 9.28
CA GLY A 443 4.71 2.76 8.46
C GLY A 443 3.59 2.11 9.28
N THR A 444 2.98 1.08 8.74
CA THR A 444 1.85 0.38 9.37
C THR A 444 2.18 -0.32 10.70
N LEU A 445 3.47 -0.42 11.05
CA LEU A 445 3.93 -0.95 12.33
C LEU A 445 4.39 0.12 13.32
N GLN A 446 4.32 1.41 12.99
CA GLN A 446 4.79 2.50 13.85
C GLN A 446 4.14 2.52 15.24
N GLY A 447 2.86 2.17 15.31
CA GLY A 447 2.08 2.10 16.57
C GLY A 447 2.09 0.73 17.24
N ARG A 448 2.72 -0.29 16.63
CA ARG A 448 2.75 -1.68 17.12
C ARG A 448 4.16 -2.03 17.62
N PHE A 449 4.25 -2.94 18.58
CA PHE A 449 5.53 -3.42 19.16
C PHE A 449 6.39 -2.35 19.84
N ARG A 450 5.82 -1.20 20.23
CA ARG A 450 6.54 -0.19 21.02
C ARG A 450 6.91 -0.77 22.38
N ASP A 451 8.08 -0.42 22.87
CA ASP A 451 8.60 -0.84 24.16
C ASP A 451 8.66 -2.37 24.35
N THR A 452 8.86 -3.10 23.23
CA THR A 452 9.01 -4.56 23.19
C THR A 452 10.35 -4.98 22.57
N PRO A 453 10.79 -6.23 22.79
CA PRO A 453 12.01 -6.74 22.13
C PRO A 453 11.95 -6.79 20.60
N ALA A 454 10.76 -6.67 19.97
CA ALA A 454 10.58 -6.63 18.53
C ALA A 454 10.82 -5.23 17.95
N GLN A 455 10.79 -4.16 18.75
CA GLN A 455 10.98 -2.79 18.28
C GLN A 455 12.31 -2.62 17.56
N GLY A 456 12.26 -2.08 16.34
CA GLY A 456 13.41 -1.89 15.48
C GLY A 456 14.03 -3.19 14.90
N ARG A 457 13.58 -4.38 15.36
CA ARG A 457 14.13 -5.69 14.99
C ARG A 457 13.23 -6.49 14.06
N LEU A 458 11.94 -6.14 13.98
CA LEU A 458 10.96 -6.75 13.09
C LEU A 458 10.67 -5.80 11.94
N GLN A 459 10.86 -6.28 10.71
CA GLN A 459 10.56 -5.59 9.46
C GLN A 459 9.58 -6.44 8.68
N ALA A 460 8.31 -6.03 8.61
CA ALA A 460 7.28 -6.89 8.06
C ALA A 460 6.14 -6.11 7.40
N LYS A 461 5.60 -6.70 6.33
CA LYS A 461 4.40 -6.21 5.67
C LYS A 461 3.16 -6.66 6.42
N THR A 462 2.26 -5.73 6.66
CA THR A 462 0.93 -5.99 7.21
C THR A 462 -0.10 -6.23 6.11
N GLY A 463 -1.10 -7.04 6.38
CA GLY A 463 -2.28 -7.22 5.54
C GLY A 463 -3.55 -7.11 6.38
N THR A 464 -4.59 -6.45 5.85
CA THR A 464 -5.88 -6.33 6.53
C THR A 464 -7.01 -6.20 5.51
N LEU A 465 -8.01 -7.08 5.63
CA LEU A 465 -9.33 -6.96 5.03
C LEU A 465 -10.36 -7.38 6.09
N SER A 466 -11.64 -7.22 5.83
CA SER A 466 -12.69 -7.70 6.75
C SER A 466 -12.55 -9.21 6.99
N GLY A 467 -12.39 -9.61 8.26
CA GLY A 467 -12.19 -11.00 8.66
C GLY A 467 -10.80 -11.59 8.37
N ILE A 468 -9.82 -10.75 7.99
CA ILE A 468 -8.48 -11.15 7.57
C ILE A 468 -7.44 -10.25 8.21
N SER A 469 -6.38 -10.85 8.74
CA SER A 469 -5.16 -10.13 9.15
C SER A 469 -3.93 -10.95 8.80
N ALA A 470 -2.84 -10.26 8.42
CA ALA A 470 -1.58 -10.90 8.04
C ALA A 470 -0.37 -10.08 8.46
N LEU A 471 0.74 -10.77 8.71
CA LEU A 471 2.06 -10.20 8.98
C LEU A 471 3.12 -11.14 8.41
N SER A 472 3.94 -10.67 7.48
CA SER A 472 5.02 -11.47 6.88
C SER A 472 6.28 -10.63 6.68
N GLY A 473 7.43 -11.17 7.01
CA GLY A 473 8.69 -10.42 6.92
C GLY A 473 9.83 -11.08 7.68
N TYR A 474 10.71 -10.23 8.20
CA TYR A 474 11.94 -10.61 8.88
C TYR A 474 11.92 -10.21 10.34
N LEU A 475 12.54 -11.04 11.18
CA LEU A 475 12.77 -10.74 12.60
C LEU A 475 14.21 -11.10 12.96
N ASN A 476 14.89 -10.22 13.68
CA ASN A 476 16.20 -10.46 14.25
C ASN A 476 16.06 -10.65 15.78
N PRO A 477 15.81 -11.87 16.30
CA PRO A 477 15.69 -12.10 17.72
C PRO A 477 16.99 -11.77 18.44
N PRO A 478 16.97 -11.25 19.69
CA PRO A 478 18.18 -10.87 20.41
C PRO A 478 19.19 -12.01 20.61
N ASN A 479 18.69 -13.24 20.82
CA ASN A 479 19.50 -14.41 21.23
C ASN A 479 19.38 -15.59 20.25
N TYR A 480 18.94 -15.33 19.02
CA TYR A 480 18.79 -16.36 17.99
C TYR A 480 19.16 -15.81 16.61
N GLN A 481 19.38 -16.71 15.65
CA GLN A 481 19.64 -16.32 14.26
C GLN A 481 18.42 -15.64 13.62
N PRO A 482 18.64 -14.82 12.58
CA PRO A 482 17.56 -14.13 11.87
C PRO A 482 16.48 -15.10 11.37
N LEU A 483 15.24 -14.65 11.43
CA LEU A 483 14.06 -15.40 11.01
C LEU A 483 13.39 -14.73 9.81
N VAL A 484 12.72 -15.55 9.02
CA VAL A 484 11.72 -15.15 8.06
C VAL A 484 10.40 -15.84 8.41
N PHE A 485 9.30 -15.12 8.32
CA PHE A 485 8.01 -15.67 8.76
C PHE A 485 6.84 -15.12 7.96
N SER A 486 5.76 -15.90 7.95
CA SER A 486 4.43 -15.48 7.51
C SER A 486 3.38 -15.99 8.48
N ILE A 487 2.52 -15.10 8.94
CA ILE A 487 1.37 -15.38 9.83
C ILE A 487 0.15 -14.77 9.17
N ILE A 488 -0.85 -15.59 8.83
CA ILE A 488 -2.08 -15.16 8.17
C ILE A 488 -3.27 -15.78 8.92
N VAL A 489 -4.27 -14.97 9.20
CA VAL A 489 -5.57 -15.42 9.70
C VAL A 489 -6.68 -15.01 8.75
N ASN A 490 -7.56 -15.96 8.43
CA ASN A 490 -8.72 -15.78 7.56
C ASN A 490 -10.01 -16.26 8.23
N GLN A 491 -11.14 -15.79 7.71
CA GLN A 491 -12.49 -16.26 8.08
C GLN A 491 -12.78 -16.07 9.57
N SER A 492 -12.33 -14.97 10.15
CA SER A 492 -12.57 -14.65 11.56
C SER A 492 -13.64 -13.57 11.72
N PRO A 493 -14.65 -13.76 12.56
CA PRO A 493 -15.62 -12.73 12.91
C PRO A 493 -15.09 -11.75 13.96
N GLN A 494 -13.88 -11.97 14.48
CA GLN A 494 -13.29 -11.13 15.52
C GLN A 494 -12.90 -9.72 14.98
N PRO A 495 -12.93 -8.69 15.84
CA PRO A 495 -12.42 -7.37 15.48
C PRO A 495 -10.98 -7.44 14.95
N THR A 496 -10.65 -6.60 13.99
CA THR A 496 -9.31 -6.52 13.41
C THR A 496 -8.22 -6.23 14.46
N SER A 497 -8.55 -5.44 15.50
CA SER A 497 -7.65 -5.17 16.63
C SER A 497 -7.24 -6.45 17.37
N THR A 498 -8.21 -7.32 17.64
CA THR A 498 -7.99 -8.62 18.29
C THR A 498 -7.13 -9.55 17.43
N LEU A 499 -7.39 -9.62 16.12
CA LEU A 499 -6.58 -10.43 15.20
C LEU A 499 -5.13 -9.92 15.14
N ARG A 500 -4.94 -8.60 15.11
CA ARG A 500 -3.60 -7.98 15.12
C ARG A 500 -2.86 -8.27 16.42
N GLN A 501 -3.54 -8.15 17.56
CA GLN A 501 -2.95 -8.45 18.87
C GLN A 501 -2.46 -9.90 18.94
N THR A 502 -3.26 -10.86 18.51
CA THR A 502 -2.87 -12.29 18.49
C THR A 502 -1.66 -12.53 17.58
N ILE A 503 -1.61 -11.90 16.40
CA ILE A 503 -0.44 -11.97 15.51
C ILE A 503 0.79 -11.34 16.20
N ASP A 504 0.62 -10.23 16.92
CA ASP A 504 1.71 -9.57 17.66
C ASP A 504 2.26 -10.45 18.79
N GLU A 505 1.40 -11.14 19.52
CA GLU A 505 1.79 -12.08 20.57
C GLU A 505 2.60 -13.26 20.01
N ILE A 506 2.20 -13.80 18.84
CA ILE A 506 2.99 -14.82 18.15
C ILE A 506 4.37 -14.27 17.76
N ALA A 507 4.43 -13.08 17.15
CA ALA A 507 5.68 -12.46 16.73
C ALA A 507 6.59 -12.13 17.93
N LEU A 508 6.03 -11.68 19.06
CA LEU A 508 6.77 -11.45 20.30
C LEU A 508 7.32 -12.74 20.91
N THR A 509 6.61 -13.85 20.78
CA THR A 509 7.10 -15.16 21.22
C THR A 509 8.38 -15.54 20.48
N LEU A 510 8.50 -15.20 19.19
CA LEU A 510 9.72 -15.45 18.41
C LEU A 510 10.93 -14.64 18.90
N THR A 511 10.71 -13.48 19.52
CA THR A 511 11.84 -12.69 20.10
C THR A 511 12.50 -13.37 21.30
N LYS A 512 11.80 -14.32 21.93
CA LYS A 512 12.28 -15.08 23.09
C LYS A 512 13.18 -16.28 22.73
N LEU A 513 13.34 -16.56 21.43
CA LEU A 513 14.13 -17.70 20.97
C LEU A 513 15.59 -17.59 21.39
N ARG A 514 16.16 -18.74 21.77
CA ARG A 514 17.58 -18.93 22.00
C ARG A 514 18.06 -20.27 21.42
N SER A 515 19.34 -20.35 21.14
CA SER A 515 19.99 -21.62 20.81
C SER A 515 19.98 -22.53 22.06
N CYS A 516 19.44 -23.74 21.90
CA CYS A 516 19.47 -24.75 22.96
C CYS A 516 20.40 -25.88 22.52
N SER A 517 21.30 -26.28 23.40
CA SER A 517 22.14 -27.48 23.16
C SER A 517 21.18 -28.69 23.01
N ARG A 518 21.35 -29.45 21.92
CA ARG A 518 20.78 -30.81 21.88
C ARG A 518 21.42 -31.58 23.02
N SER A 519 20.71 -31.88 24.10
CA SER A 519 21.14 -32.91 25.02
C SER A 519 21.31 -34.19 24.17
N ARG A 520 22.55 -34.64 24.03
CA ARG A 520 22.85 -35.96 23.49
C ARG A 520 22.29 -36.96 24.52
N PHE A 521 21.13 -37.53 24.26
CA PHE A 521 20.71 -38.79 24.86
C PHE A 521 21.15 -39.94 23.97
#